data_b93d21727d92711277614932831aff52
#
_entry.id   b93d21727d92711277614932831aff52
#
_cell.length_a   1.000
_cell.length_b   1.000
_cell.length_c   1.000
_cell.angle_alpha   90.00
_cell.angle_beta   90.00
_cell.angle_gamma   90.00
#
_symmetry.space_group_name_H-M   'P 1'
#
loop_
_entity.id
_entity.type
_entity.pdbx_description
1 polymer ?
#
loop_
_entity_poly.entity_id
_entity_poly.type
_entity_poly.pdbx_seq_one_letter_code
_entity_poly.pdbx_strand_id
1 'polypeptide(L)'
;MDNMYYLLNVTVAGVKCIEEEIRLDFYKKIVNQKFDADKYRIKAIYGENGSGKSAIITAVKIFQDIICNSQYLSESKNQKLLDELINKKTQHYKFKCEFLCRLEKDNIIFAYELQLKKNESGLYEIVYEKLSERSGNYSNSRYKSIYEVSNGKLIFVNAQNENYSMIEKMTYNLLGKSSFLNIYFFNFNNFNKDTVTDST
;
A
#
# COMPACT_ATOMS: atom_id res chain seq x y z
N MET A 1 -5.51 -24.16 8.31
CA MET A 1 -4.24 -23.83 7.62
C MET A 1 -4.07 -22.33 7.68
N ASP A 2 -2.89 -21.86 8.00
CA ASP A 2 -2.64 -20.42 8.07
C ASP A 2 -2.61 -19.82 6.65
N ASN A 3 -3.24 -18.67 6.48
CA ASN A 3 -3.16 -17.93 5.24
C ASN A 3 -1.69 -17.57 4.96
N MET A 4 -1.22 -17.86 3.75
CA MET A 4 0.14 -17.54 3.36
C MET A 4 0.17 -16.31 2.45
N TYR A 5 1.09 -15.40 2.75
CA TYR A 5 1.27 -14.16 2.00
C TYR A 5 2.66 -14.12 1.37
N TYR A 6 2.72 -13.76 0.08
CA TYR A 6 3.97 -13.67 -0.67
C TYR A 6 4.04 -12.34 -1.42
N LEU A 7 5.11 -11.60 -1.20
CA LEU A 7 5.39 -10.39 -1.98
C LEU A 7 5.82 -10.80 -3.40
N LEU A 8 5.08 -10.34 -4.41
CA LEU A 8 5.35 -10.65 -5.82
C LEU A 8 6.28 -9.63 -6.46
N ASN A 9 6.01 -8.36 -6.25
CA ASN A 9 6.86 -7.28 -6.74
C ASN A 9 6.71 -6.02 -5.90
N VAL A 10 7.69 -5.13 -6.08
CA VAL A 10 7.69 -3.77 -5.53
C VAL A 10 8.16 -2.82 -6.62
N THR A 11 7.47 -1.70 -6.79
CA THR A 11 7.88 -0.59 -7.64
C THR A 11 8.03 0.65 -6.78
N VAL A 12 9.16 1.33 -6.89
CA VAL A 12 9.49 2.52 -6.06
C VAL A 12 9.99 3.65 -6.94
N ALA A 13 9.67 4.90 -6.59
CA ALA A 13 10.23 6.11 -7.16
C ALA A 13 10.29 7.23 -6.13
N GLY A 14 11.14 8.22 -6.38
CA GLY A 14 11.22 9.44 -5.58
C GLY A 14 11.90 9.27 -4.23
N VAL A 15 12.82 8.31 -4.05
CA VAL A 15 13.54 8.09 -2.78
C VAL A 15 15.04 8.19 -3.00
N LYS A 16 15.71 9.07 -2.24
CA LYS A 16 17.16 9.29 -2.33
C LYS A 16 17.59 9.56 -3.77
N CYS A 17 18.41 8.67 -4.36
CA CYS A 17 18.88 8.78 -5.74
C CYS A 17 17.94 8.14 -6.78
N ILE A 18 16.83 7.52 -6.38
CA ILE A 18 15.85 6.94 -7.29
C ILE A 18 14.86 8.04 -7.70
N GLU A 19 15.01 8.58 -8.91
CA GLU A 19 14.12 9.60 -9.47
C GLU A 19 12.94 8.95 -10.22
N GLU A 20 13.21 7.95 -11.05
CA GLU A 20 12.22 7.23 -11.86
C GLU A 20 11.80 5.90 -11.22
N GLU A 21 10.74 5.30 -11.74
CA GLU A 21 10.23 4.03 -11.22
C GLU A 21 11.22 2.89 -11.46
N ILE A 22 11.61 2.22 -10.38
CA ILE A 22 12.37 0.97 -10.39
C ILE A 22 11.47 -0.14 -9.89
N ARG A 23 11.35 -1.21 -10.67
CA ARG A 23 10.58 -2.40 -10.31
C ARG A 23 11.48 -3.56 -9.93
N LEU A 24 11.16 -4.23 -8.84
CA LEU A 24 11.74 -5.48 -8.39
C LEU A 24 10.69 -6.58 -8.40
N ASP A 25 10.89 -7.58 -9.23
CA ASP A 25 10.06 -8.78 -9.25
C ASP A 25 10.71 -9.88 -8.39
N PHE A 26 9.93 -10.49 -7.50
CA PHE A 26 10.36 -11.60 -6.63
C PHE A 26 10.04 -12.97 -7.24
N TYR A 27 9.51 -13.03 -8.45
CA TYR A 27 9.18 -14.26 -9.19
C TYR A 27 9.64 -14.15 -10.64
N LYS A 28 9.82 -15.32 -11.29
CA LYS A 28 10.34 -15.39 -12.67
C LYS A 28 9.28 -15.74 -13.72
N LYS A 29 8.06 -16.10 -13.32
CA LYS A 29 7.01 -16.65 -14.19
C LYS A 29 5.65 -16.04 -13.84
N ILE A 30 4.68 -16.30 -14.69
CA ILE A 30 3.29 -15.92 -14.49
C ILE A 30 2.73 -16.62 -13.24
N VAL A 31 2.05 -15.85 -12.39
CA VAL A 31 1.32 -16.39 -11.24
C VAL A 31 0.04 -17.05 -11.73
N ASN A 32 -0.12 -18.33 -11.41
CA ASN A 32 -1.31 -19.13 -11.68
C ASN A 32 -1.44 -20.23 -10.60
N GLN A 33 -2.40 -21.14 -10.73
CA GLN A 33 -2.60 -22.24 -9.77
C GLN A 33 -1.35 -23.10 -9.50
N LYS A 34 -0.45 -23.22 -10.47
CA LYS A 34 0.80 -24.01 -10.36
C LYS A 34 1.99 -23.18 -9.84
N PHE A 35 1.76 -21.92 -9.47
CA PHE A 35 2.82 -21.06 -8.96
C PHE A 35 3.29 -21.54 -7.59
N ASP A 36 4.59 -21.83 -7.48
CA ASP A 36 5.24 -22.24 -6.24
C ASP A 36 6.05 -21.05 -5.69
N ALA A 37 5.47 -20.33 -4.73
CA ALA A 37 6.07 -19.16 -4.12
C ALA A 37 7.30 -19.51 -3.26
N ASP A 38 7.39 -20.74 -2.74
CA ASP A 38 8.49 -21.16 -1.88
C ASP A 38 9.83 -21.18 -2.60
N LYS A 39 9.81 -21.26 -3.92
CA LYS A 39 11.02 -21.15 -4.77
C LYS A 39 11.57 -19.74 -4.89
N TYR A 40 10.86 -18.71 -4.42
CA TYR A 40 11.19 -17.29 -4.65
C TYR A 40 11.25 -16.47 -3.36
N ARG A 41 11.66 -17.09 -2.26
CA ARG A 41 11.71 -16.46 -0.94
C ARG A 41 12.84 -15.44 -0.76
N ILE A 42 13.89 -15.52 -1.59
CA ILE A 42 15.07 -14.68 -1.45
C ILE A 42 15.36 -13.98 -2.78
N LYS A 43 15.59 -12.67 -2.70
CA LYS A 43 16.10 -11.85 -3.79
C LYS A 43 17.36 -11.11 -3.33
N ALA A 44 18.46 -11.31 -4.02
CA ALA A 44 19.68 -10.56 -3.77
C ALA A 44 19.78 -9.38 -4.76
N ILE A 45 20.14 -8.21 -4.24
CA ILE A 45 20.36 -6.99 -5.04
C ILE A 45 21.84 -6.65 -4.98
N TYR A 46 22.49 -6.68 -6.14
CA TYR A 46 23.89 -6.32 -6.31
C TYR A 46 24.01 -5.02 -7.11
N GLY A 47 25.09 -4.29 -6.90
CA GLY A 47 25.40 -3.06 -7.63
C GLY A 47 26.47 -2.25 -6.92
N GLU A 48 27.01 -1.25 -7.59
CA GLU A 48 28.00 -0.33 -7.05
C GLU A 48 27.49 0.49 -5.87
N ASN A 49 28.41 1.07 -5.09
CA ASN A 49 28.04 1.97 -4.01
C ASN A 49 27.34 3.21 -4.61
N GLY A 50 26.24 3.63 -3.99
CA GLY A 50 25.42 4.74 -4.52
C GLY A 50 24.37 4.35 -5.58
N SER A 51 24.33 3.10 -6.05
CA SER A 51 23.39 2.64 -7.11
C SER A 51 21.91 2.55 -6.67
N GLY A 52 21.56 2.96 -5.44
CA GLY A 52 20.17 2.96 -4.99
C GLY A 52 19.71 1.72 -4.22
N LYS A 53 20.58 0.74 -3.95
CA LYS A 53 20.22 -0.48 -3.19
C LYS A 53 19.53 -0.16 -1.86
N SER A 54 20.13 0.71 -1.06
CA SER A 54 19.57 1.15 0.23
C SER A 54 18.32 2.03 0.08
N ALA A 55 18.16 2.70 -1.06
CA ALA A 55 16.98 3.53 -1.32
C ALA A 55 15.73 2.67 -1.48
N ILE A 56 15.84 1.49 -2.08
CA ILE A 56 14.73 0.54 -2.19
C ILE A 56 14.26 0.08 -0.80
N ILE A 57 15.20 -0.30 0.09
CA ILE A 57 14.87 -0.68 1.46
C ILE A 57 14.24 0.50 2.22
N THR A 58 14.76 1.72 2.02
CA THR A 58 14.20 2.94 2.59
C THR A 58 12.76 3.17 2.11
N ALA A 59 12.48 2.97 0.82
CA ALA A 59 11.14 3.10 0.27
C ALA A 59 10.16 2.11 0.90
N VAL A 60 10.55 0.84 1.04
CA VAL A 60 9.73 -0.17 1.74
C VAL A 60 9.47 0.23 3.19
N LYS A 61 10.48 0.77 3.89
CA LYS A 61 10.34 1.22 5.28
C LYS A 61 9.36 2.39 5.40
N ILE A 62 9.46 3.41 4.54
CA ILE A 62 8.50 4.53 4.50
C ILE A 62 7.08 4.00 4.32
N PHE A 63 6.86 3.11 3.36
CA PHE A 63 5.56 2.49 3.12
C PHE A 63 5.03 1.79 4.38
N GLN A 64 5.85 0.93 4.98
CA GLN A 64 5.49 0.20 6.20
C GLN A 64 5.11 1.15 7.34
N ASP A 65 5.88 2.20 7.57
CA ASP A 65 5.64 3.15 8.65
C ASP A 65 4.31 3.89 8.45
N ILE A 66 3.98 4.29 7.22
CA ILE A 66 2.71 4.96 6.90
C ILE A 66 1.52 4.02 7.11
N ILE A 67 1.63 2.76 6.65
CA ILE A 67 0.52 1.81 6.76
C ILE A 67 0.32 1.33 8.19
N CYS A 68 1.39 1.17 8.97
CA CYS A 68 1.30 0.65 10.33
C CYS A 68 1.05 1.72 11.40
N ASN A 69 1.25 3.01 11.09
CA ASN A 69 1.09 4.12 12.04
C ASN A 69 0.21 5.22 11.45
N SER A 70 -1.04 5.33 11.94
CA SER A 70 -2.01 6.35 11.49
C SER A 70 -1.57 7.79 11.75
N GLN A 71 -0.66 8.01 12.69
CA GLN A 71 -0.14 9.33 13.04
C GLN A 71 1.18 9.68 12.35
N TYR A 72 1.73 8.76 11.53
CA TYR A 72 3.08 8.92 10.97
C TYR A 72 3.27 10.27 10.26
N LEU A 73 2.35 10.66 9.39
CA LEU A 73 2.42 11.91 8.64
C LEU A 73 2.06 13.15 9.46
N SER A 74 1.48 13.01 10.63
CA SER A 74 1.14 14.12 11.53
C SER A 74 2.30 14.52 12.45
N GLU A 75 3.31 13.67 12.61
CA GLU A 75 4.45 13.92 13.49
C GLU A 75 5.54 14.75 12.79
N SER A 76 5.91 15.87 13.35
CA SER A 76 6.94 16.77 12.78
C SER A 76 8.30 16.12 12.56
N LYS A 77 8.69 15.16 13.42
CA LYS A 77 9.94 14.42 13.26
C LYS A 77 9.93 13.55 11.99
N ASN A 78 8.79 12.93 11.68
CA ASN A 78 8.64 12.08 10.50
C ASN A 78 8.56 12.92 9.23
N GLN A 79 7.96 14.10 9.27
CA GLN A 79 7.98 15.06 8.16
C GLN A 79 9.40 15.50 7.81
N LYS A 80 10.25 15.79 8.82
CA LYS A 80 11.68 16.11 8.61
C LYS A 80 12.43 14.92 8.01
N LEU A 81 12.18 13.72 8.53
CA LEU A 81 12.78 12.48 8.00
C LEU A 81 12.37 12.23 6.54
N LEU A 82 11.09 12.39 6.20
CA LEU A 82 10.62 12.28 4.82
C LEU A 82 11.29 13.31 3.92
N ASP A 83 11.48 14.54 4.42
CA ASP A 83 12.18 15.57 3.66
C ASP A 83 13.64 15.23 3.38
N GLU A 84 14.30 14.48 4.25
CA GLU A 84 15.66 13.96 4.01
C GLU A 84 15.70 12.77 3.05
N LEU A 85 14.68 11.91 3.11
CA LEU A 85 14.65 10.65 2.38
C LEU A 85 14.04 10.75 0.98
N ILE A 86 13.06 11.62 0.79
CA ILE A 86 12.41 11.82 -0.51
C ILE A 86 13.33 12.64 -1.42
N ASN A 87 13.41 12.26 -2.68
CA ASN A 87 14.26 12.89 -3.67
C ASN A 87 13.92 14.39 -3.83
N LYS A 88 14.91 15.26 -3.70
CA LYS A 88 14.74 16.71 -3.71
C LYS A 88 14.29 17.28 -5.06
N LYS A 89 14.61 16.58 -6.17
CA LYS A 89 14.21 17.03 -7.51
C LYS A 89 12.75 16.68 -7.79
N THR A 90 12.35 15.47 -7.44
CA THR A 90 11.01 14.98 -7.74
C THR A 90 9.97 15.43 -6.70
N GLN A 91 10.39 15.61 -5.45
CA GLN A 91 9.54 16.00 -4.29
C GLN A 91 8.27 15.14 -4.16
N HIS A 92 8.29 13.93 -4.67
CA HIS A 92 7.22 12.96 -4.53
C HIS A 92 7.80 11.58 -4.20
N TYR A 93 7.00 10.77 -3.54
CA TYR A 93 7.27 9.38 -3.28
C TYR A 93 6.18 8.53 -3.92
N LYS A 94 6.59 7.46 -4.60
CA LYS A 94 5.66 6.47 -5.14
C LYS A 94 6.08 5.08 -4.69
N PHE A 95 5.10 4.32 -4.26
CA PHE A 95 5.26 2.93 -3.89
C PHE A 95 4.11 2.11 -4.44
N LYS A 96 4.43 1.00 -5.11
CA LYS A 96 3.45 0.00 -5.53
C LYS A 96 3.96 -1.36 -5.13
N CYS A 97 3.06 -2.24 -4.72
CA CYS A 97 3.40 -3.63 -4.50
C CYS A 97 2.26 -4.54 -4.93
N GLU A 98 2.61 -5.75 -5.34
CA GLU A 98 1.66 -6.85 -5.51
C GLU A 98 2.02 -7.95 -4.54
N PHE A 99 1.03 -8.53 -3.88
CA PHE A 99 1.22 -9.68 -3.01
C PHE A 99 0.13 -10.72 -3.25
N LEU A 100 0.55 -11.97 -3.20
CA LEU A 100 -0.32 -13.14 -3.30
C LEU A 100 -0.78 -13.52 -1.90
N CYS A 101 -2.08 -13.63 -1.71
CA CYS A 101 -2.71 -14.29 -0.57
C CYS A 101 -3.17 -15.68 -1.03
N ARG A 102 -2.59 -16.72 -0.44
CA ARG A 102 -2.99 -18.11 -0.69
C ARG A 102 -3.98 -18.53 0.38
N LEU A 103 -5.20 -18.77 -0.05
CA LEU A 103 -6.28 -19.32 0.74
C LEU A 103 -6.43 -20.82 0.42
N GLU A 104 -7.20 -21.55 1.23
CA GLU A 104 -7.39 -23.01 1.03
C GLU A 104 -7.92 -23.37 -0.37
N LYS A 105 -8.82 -22.58 -0.92
CA LYS A 105 -9.48 -22.86 -2.21
C LYS A 105 -9.10 -21.88 -3.31
N ASP A 106 -8.62 -20.70 -2.96
CA ASP A 106 -8.38 -19.61 -3.89
C ASP A 106 -7.06 -18.92 -3.65
N ASN A 107 -6.46 -18.45 -4.73
CA ASN A 107 -5.34 -17.52 -4.70
C ASN A 107 -5.85 -16.13 -5.10
N ILE A 108 -5.59 -15.13 -4.27
CA ILE A 108 -5.94 -13.73 -4.57
C ILE A 108 -4.65 -12.93 -4.66
N ILE A 109 -4.52 -12.11 -5.69
CA ILE A 109 -3.44 -11.14 -5.81
C ILE A 109 -4.00 -9.76 -5.51
N PHE A 110 -3.43 -9.11 -4.52
CA PHE A 110 -3.70 -7.71 -4.20
C PHE A 110 -2.62 -6.83 -4.82
N ALA A 111 -3.03 -5.68 -5.35
CA ALA A 111 -2.14 -4.61 -5.80
C ALA A 111 -2.44 -3.36 -4.98
N TYR A 112 -1.41 -2.83 -4.34
CA TYR A 112 -1.49 -1.61 -3.54
C TYR A 112 -0.62 -0.52 -4.15
N GLU A 113 -1.15 0.70 -4.23
CA GLU A 113 -0.45 1.91 -4.66
C GLU A 113 -0.56 2.99 -3.60
N LEU A 114 0.56 3.69 -3.34
CA LEU A 114 0.64 4.85 -2.45
C LEU A 114 1.51 5.93 -3.08
N GLN A 115 1.06 7.20 -3.04
CA GLN A 115 1.85 8.34 -3.47
C GLN A 115 1.78 9.46 -2.43
N LEU A 116 2.94 10.02 -2.11
CA LEU A 116 3.06 11.22 -1.30
C LEU A 116 3.54 12.39 -2.14
N LYS A 117 3.10 13.59 -1.78
CA LYS A 117 3.56 14.86 -2.33
C LYS A 117 3.58 15.92 -1.25
N LYS A 118 4.42 16.92 -1.39
CA LYS A 118 4.35 18.11 -0.54
C LYS A 118 3.11 18.95 -0.88
N ASN A 119 2.38 19.35 0.16
CA ASN A 119 1.31 20.33 0.05
C ASN A 119 1.88 21.77 0.07
N GLU A 120 1.01 22.76 -0.01
CA GLU A 120 1.37 24.19 0.02
C GLU A 120 2.10 24.61 1.30
N SER A 121 1.86 23.93 2.42
CA SER A 121 2.55 24.15 3.70
C SER A 121 3.91 23.45 3.79
N GLY A 122 4.35 22.77 2.72
CA GLY A 122 5.62 22.06 2.66
C GLY A 122 5.63 20.70 3.39
N LEU A 123 4.48 20.18 3.81
CA LEU A 123 4.33 18.90 4.48
C LEU A 123 3.95 17.81 3.46
N TYR A 124 4.50 16.61 3.64
CA TYR A 124 4.11 15.45 2.84
C TYR A 124 2.74 14.93 3.26
N GLU A 125 1.90 14.67 2.27
CA GLU A 125 0.59 14.07 2.44
C GLU A 125 0.33 12.99 1.39
N ILE A 126 -0.62 12.10 1.66
CA ILE A 126 -1.06 11.08 0.71
C ILE A 126 -1.94 11.77 -0.34
N VAL A 127 -1.45 11.82 -1.57
CA VAL A 127 -2.21 12.36 -2.71
C VAL A 127 -2.89 11.28 -3.52
N TYR A 128 -2.45 10.03 -3.40
CA TYR A 128 -3.08 8.89 -4.06
C TYR A 128 -2.89 7.62 -3.24
N GLU A 129 -3.95 6.84 -3.11
CA GLU A 129 -3.94 5.53 -2.47
C GLU A 129 -4.97 4.64 -3.14
N LYS A 130 -4.59 3.41 -3.48
CA LYS A 130 -5.48 2.45 -4.11
C LYS A 130 -5.15 1.03 -3.70
N LEU A 131 -6.19 0.25 -3.42
CA LEU A 131 -6.11 -1.19 -3.28
C LEU A 131 -7.01 -1.84 -4.35
N SER A 132 -6.47 -2.82 -5.02
CA SER A 132 -7.18 -3.62 -6.01
C SER A 132 -6.89 -5.10 -5.80
N GLU A 133 -7.77 -5.96 -6.26
CA GLU A 133 -7.62 -7.40 -6.22
C GLU A 133 -7.86 -8.05 -7.57
N ARG A 134 -7.28 -9.23 -7.78
CA ARG A 134 -7.59 -10.12 -8.90
C ARG A 134 -7.42 -11.58 -8.51
N SER A 135 -8.03 -12.49 -9.25
CA SER A 135 -7.75 -13.91 -9.07
C SER A 135 -6.28 -14.22 -9.39
N GLY A 136 -5.62 -14.93 -8.49
CA GLY A 136 -4.29 -15.50 -8.70
C GLY A 136 -4.30 -16.86 -9.39
N ASN A 137 -5.49 -17.46 -9.61
CA ASN A 137 -5.63 -18.74 -10.28
C ASN A 137 -5.48 -18.64 -11.79
N TYR A 138 -5.73 -17.46 -12.36
CA TYR A 138 -5.71 -17.20 -13.80
C TYR A 138 -4.77 -16.03 -14.12
N SER A 139 -3.87 -16.24 -15.08
CA SER A 139 -2.90 -15.20 -15.52
C SER A 139 -3.56 -13.97 -16.15
N ASN A 140 -4.73 -14.12 -16.74
CA ASN A 140 -5.44 -13.08 -17.50
C ASN A 140 -6.54 -12.38 -16.67
N SER A 141 -6.64 -12.66 -15.36
CA SER A 141 -7.64 -12.01 -14.52
C SER A 141 -7.38 -10.50 -14.42
N ARG A 142 -8.47 -9.71 -14.51
CA ARG A 142 -8.41 -8.25 -14.42
C ARG A 142 -8.48 -7.81 -12.97
N TYR A 143 -7.77 -6.72 -12.65
CA TYR A 143 -7.89 -6.08 -11.35
C TYR A 143 -9.26 -5.43 -11.19
N LYS A 144 -9.85 -5.62 -10.00
CA LYS A 144 -11.03 -4.93 -9.52
C LYS A 144 -10.60 -4.02 -8.37
N SER A 145 -11.00 -2.76 -8.40
CA SER A 145 -10.71 -1.83 -7.30
C SER A 145 -11.50 -2.22 -6.06
N ILE A 146 -10.84 -2.23 -4.92
CA ILE A 146 -11.45 -2.35 -3.59
C ILE A 146 -11.73 -0.95 -3.06
N TYR A 147 -10.75 -0.04 -3.13
CA TYR A 147 -10.94 1.38 -2.89
C TYR A 147 -9.93 2.22 -3.67
N GLU A 148 -10.25 3.51 -3.81
CA GLU A 148 -9.40 4.50 -4.42
C GLU A 148 -9.61 5.86 -3.76
N VAL A 149 -8.51 6.48 -3.32
CA VAL A 149 -8.46 7.82 -2.73
C VAL A 149 -7.55 8.68 -3.58
N SER A 150 -7.97 9.90 -3.89
CA SER A 150 -7.17 10.86 -4.63
C SER A 150 -7.35 12.27 -4.07
N ASN A 151 -6.23 12.96 -3.81
CA ASN A 151 -6.18 14.33 -3.30
C ASN A 151 -7.13 14.54 -2.09
N GLY A 152 -7.03 13.67 -1.10
CA GLY A 152 -7.82 13.75 0.13
C GLY A 152 -9.30 13.44 -0.03
N LYS A 153 -9.73 12.85 -1.16
CA LYS A 153 -11.13 12.47 -1.43
C LYS A 153 -11.24 10.98 -1.71
N LEU A 154 -12.26 10.36 -1.12
CA LEU A 154 -12.63 8.99 -1.46
C LEU A 154 -13.29 8.99 -2.84
N ILE A 155 -12.64 8.38 -3.82
CA ILE A 155 -13.14 8.29 -5.20
C ILE A 155 -14.03 7.06 -5.38
N PHE A 156 -13.63 5.95 -4.76
CA PHE A 156 -14.32 4.68 -4.85
C PHE A 156 -14.06 3.83 -3.60
N VAL A 157 -15.07 3.11 -3.17
CA VAL A 157 -14.93 1.99 -2.23
C VAL A 157 -15.97 0.92 -2.59
N ASN A 158 -15.55 -0.33 -2.59
CA ASN A 158 -16.43 -1.48 -2.81
C ASN A 158 -17.18 -1.79 -1.50
N ALA A 159 -18.17 -0.97 -1.19
CA ALA A 159 -19.06 -1.11 -0.03
C ALA A 159 -20.51 -1.04 -0.50
N GLN A 160 -21.42 -1.62 0.29
CA GLN A 160 -22.85 -1.46 0.04
C GLN A 160 -23.23 0.02 0.20
N ASN A 161 -24.16 0.51 -0.63
CA ASN A 161 -24.52 1.94 -0.74
C ASN A 161 -24.83 2.62 0.60
N GLU A 162 -25.42 1.91 1.54
CA GLU A 162 -25.75 2.43 2.88
C GLU A 162 -24.52 2.78 3.72
N ASN A 163 -23.41 2.06 3.49
CA ASN A 163 -22.16 2.26 4.22
C ASN A 163 -21.26 3.32 3.57
N TYR A 164 -21.44 3.64 2.28
CA TYR A 164 -20.59 4.58 1.57
C TYR A 164 -20.57 5.98 2.20
N SER A 165 -21.76 6.55 2.47
CA SER A 165 -21.89 7.89 3.07
C SER A 165 -21.31 7.97 4.49
N MET A 166 -21.38 6.87 5.23
CA MET A 166 -20.80 6.77 6.56
C MET A 166 -19.26 6.73 6.47
N ILE A 167 -18.71 5.90 5.60
CA ILE A 167 -17.28 5.80 5.34
C ILE A 167 -16.72 7.16 4.90
N GLU A 168 -17.36 7.83 3.96
CA GLU A 168 -16.95 9.15 3.47
C GLU A 168 -16.91 10.19 4.60
N LYS A 169 -17.95 10.26 5.43
CA LYS A 169 -17.99 11.19 6.58
C LYS A 169 -16.90 10.90 7.61
N MET A 170 -16.66 9.63 7.94
CA MET A 170 -15.65 9.24 8.93
C MET A 170 -14.22 9.48 8.44
N THR A 171 -13.99 9.42 7.14
CA THR A 171 -12.66 9.55 6.55
C THR A 171 -12.30 10.99 6.15
N TYR A 172 -13.29 11.87 5.96
CA TYR A 172 -13.15 13.19 5.34
C TYR A 172 -12.01 14.07 5.89
N ASN A 173 -11.81 14.09 7.22
CA ASN A 173 -10.75 14.89 7.84
C ASN A 173 -9.40 14.16 8.02
N LEU A 174 -9.36 12.88 7.71
CA LEU A 174 -8.22 12.01 7.95
C LEU A 174 -7.48 11.65 6.65
N LEU A 175 -8.19 11.69 5.51
CA LEU A 175 -7.62 11.41 4.20
C LEU A 175 -6.50 12.40 3.88
N GLY A 176 -5.39 11.89 3.34
CA GLY A 176 -4.18 12.66 3.10
C GLY A 176 -3.19 12.64 4.28
N LYS A 177 -3.66 12.61 5.52
CA LYS A 177 -2.84 12.56 6.75
C LYS A 177 -2.61 11.14 7.26
N SER A 178 -3.52 10.24 6.96
CA SER A 178 -3.43 8.82 7.29
C SER A 178 -3.87 7.99 6.09
N SER A 179 -3.36 6.77 5.96
CA SER A 179 -3.79 5.86 4.90
C SER A 179 -5.25 5.45 5.11
N PHE A 180 -6.01 5.33 4.02
CA PHE A 180 -7.38 4.86 4.07
C PHE A 180 -7.48 3.45 4.66
N LEU A 181 -6.53 2.58 4.32
CA LEU A 181 -6.45 1.23 4.87
C LEU A 181 -6.40 1.26 6.40
N ASN A 182 -5.58 2.14 6.97
CA ASN A 182 -5.44 2.30 8.41
C ASN A 182 -6.74 2.84 9.04
N ILE A 183 -7.32 3.90 8.45
CA ILE A 183 -8.59 4.48 8.91
C ILE A 183 -9.71 3.43 8.87
N TYR A 184 -9.80 2.67 7.78
CA TYR A 184 -10.82 1.64 7.59
C TYR A 184 -10.71 0.52 8.63
N PHE A 185 -9.50 -0.03 8.83
CA PHE A 185 -9.28 -1.10 9.81
C PHE A 185 -9.58 -0.67 11.24
N PHE A 186 -9.17 0.53 11.64
CA PHE A 186 -9.41 1.01 13.02
C PHE A 186 -10.87 1.30 13.30
N ASN A 187 -11.60 1.84 12.35
CA ASN A 187 -12.99 2.27 12.58
C ASN A 187 -14.01 1.14 12.33
N PHE A 188 -13.79 0.26 11.35
CA PHE A 188 -14.79 -0.74 10.96
C PHE A 188 -14.62 -2.12 11.60
N ASN A 189 -13.40 -2.54 11.97
CA ASN A 189 -13.23 -3.79 12.73
C ASN A 189 -13.70 -3.70 14.18
N ASN A 190 -13.77 -2.51 14.76
CA ASN A 190 -14.33 -2.31 16.08
C ASN A 190 -15.88 -2.33 16.07
N PHE A 191 -16.54 -1.84 15.02
CA PHE A 191 -18.00 -1.88 14.89
C PHE A 191 -18.57 -3.31 14.77
N ASN A 192 -17.88 -4.23 14.12
CA ASN A 192 -18.32 -5.63 13.99
C ASN A 192 -18.16 -6.44 15.28
N LYS A 193 -17.39 -5.98 16.27
CA LYS A 193 -17.28 -6.63 17.58
C LYS A 193 -18.41 -6.25 18.52
N ASP A 194 -18.90 -5.03 18.43
CA ASP A 194 -19.96 -4.53 19.34
C ASP A 194 -21.36 -5.02 18.94
N THR A 195 -21.57 -5.40 17.67
CA THR A 195 -22.87 -5.93 17.19
C THR A 195 -23.09 -7.43 17.46
N VAL A 196 -22.07 -8.16 17.95
CA VAL A 196 -22.18 -9.62 18.24
C VAL A 196 -22.43 -9.89 19.72
N THR A 197 -22.37 -8.90 20.61
CA THR A 197 -22.55 -9.08 22.07
C THR A 197 -23.94 -8.76 22.61
N ASP A 198 -24.89 -8.33 21.76
CA ASP A 198 -26.26 -7.98 22.22
C ASP A 198 -27.36 -8.98 21.76
N SER A 199 -27.01 -10.25 21.58
CA SER A 199 -28.01 -11.32 21.35
C SER A 199 -27.66 -12.59 22.11
N THR A 200 -27.74 -12.49 23.46
CA THR A 200 -27.93 -13.64 24.34
C THR A 200 -28.94 -13.27 25.44
#